data_4f675bd4cfa9b1b0ae113624e365f89e
#
_entry.id   4f675bd4cfa9b1b0ae113624e365f89e
#
_cell.length_a   1.000
_cell.length_b   1.000
_cell.length_c   1.000
_cell.angle_alpha   90.00
_cell.angle_beta   90.00
_cell.angle_gamma   90.00
#
_symmetry.space_group_name_H-M   'P 1'
#
loop_
_entity.id
_entity.type
_entity.pdbx_description
1 polymer ?
#
loop_
_entity_poly.entity_id
_entity_poly.type
_entity_poly.pdbx_seq_one_letter_code
_entity_poly.pdbx_strand_id
1 'polypeptide(L)'
;MIRATTGTAYTDGRGAFVPSVERVEPGRKIRGEQVVRADVCVIGTGAGGGPVAKELAEGGAEVVMLESGERFTTDDFSARPREMSTLLYRDAGQVATVGNVPIVLPLGDSVGGTTLINSGTCFRTPAPVLELWRERFGLEALDEAALDPFFRRVERELNVSQVPPELAGNNALVVKRGADALGWSGDFIYRNVKGCVGSGVCAFGCPTSAKQHTGLTYVPRAWEAGAVTYSGTRAQRFVVEGGRVRGVEATTKGGGRVRVHADTVVVACGAIHTPLLLLRNGVGLESGQLGRNLAIHPATGVRAEFDATIDMHVGVPQSFYIDEFADEGIMFEGAAGPPDYVAMSFPFSRERHRELMLRYRHLSQFGVMVSDSSRGAVRERAGRVEIRYDLLPADVARFRRGIELLAELYRVAGAKRVFLPIDGVEEGELPDRPLRAGELTLMAFHPLGTARADASPARGVVDGDLRVHGVEGLYVADAAVVPTALGVNPQITIMTLATRLAYGLLGRPAPEEPEPESIARPRIGTAHAVVA
;
A
#
# COMPACT_ATOMS: atom_id res chain seq x y z
N MET A 1 -6.21 26.11 11.17
CA MET A 1 -5.44 27.39 11.10
C MET A 1 -4.58 27.33 9.85
N ILE A 2 -4.91 28.13 8.85
CA ILE A 2 -4.12 28.22 7.60
C ILE A 2 -2.79 28.87 7.96
N ARG A 3 -1.68 28.18 7.78
CA ARG A 3 -0.33 28.74 8.00
C ARG A 3 0.21 29.23 6.66
N ALA A 4 0.44 30.53 6.54
CA ALA A 4 1.28 31.05 5.47
C ALA A 4 2.71 30.52 5.67
N THR A 5 3.29 29.94 4.63
CA THR A 5 4.70 29.61 4.54
C THR A 5 5.46 30.80 3.92
N THR A 6 6.51 30.61 3.20
CA THR A 6 7.39 31.69 2.69
C THR A 6 6.85 32.53 1.53
N GLY A 7 5.52 32.57 1.27
CA GLY A 7 4.90 33.45 0.27
C GLY A 7 4.79 32.88 -1.15
N THR A 8 5.64 31.95 -1.58
CA THR A 8 5.55 31.25 -2.87
C THR A 8 5.87 29.76 -2.66
N ALA A 9 5.16 28.89 -3.39
CA ALA A 9 5.48 27.46 -3.38
C ALA A 9 6.88 27.19 -3.95
N TYR A 10 7.62 26.29 -3.34
CA TYR A 10 8.96 25.91 -3.79
C TYR A 10 9.26 24.42 -3.54
N THR A 11 10.35 23.94 -4.11
CA THR A 11 10.90 22.63 -3.75
C THR A 11 12.07 22.84 -2.79
N ASP A 12 12.02 22.25 -1.61
CA ASP A 12 13.10 22.37 -0.62
C ASP A 12 14.38 21.64 -1.08
N GLY A 13 15.48 21.86 -0.35
CA GLY A 13 16.78 21.23 -0.65
C GLY A 13 16.79 19.70 -0.56
N ARG A 14 15.72 19.09 -0.01
CA ARG A 14 15.51 17.64 0.08
C ARG A 14 14.59 17.13 -1.05
N GLY A 15 14.05 18.00 -1.90
CA GLY A 15 13.19 17.64 -3.02
C GLY A 15 11.70 17.57 -2.68
N ALA A 16 11.28 17.93 -1.45
CA ALA A 16 9.89 18.03 -1.07
C ALA A 16 9.24 19.29 -1.65
N PHE A 17 7.99 19.15 -2.13
CA PHE A 17 7.18 20.30 -2.49
C PHE A 17 6.65 20.98 -1.23
N VAL A 18 6.97 22.24 -1.06
CA VAL A 18 6.50 23.09 0.05
C VAL A 18 5.46 24.07 -0.52
N PRO A 19 4.18 23.97 -0.12
CA PRO A 19 3.15 24.87 -0.58
C PRO A 19 3.34 26.27 0.01
N SER A 20 2.86 27.31 -0.69
CA SER A 20 2.83 28.68 -0.17
C SER A 20 1.95 28.81 1.08
N VAL A 21 0.92 27.96 1.16
CA VAL A 21 -0.04 27.89 2.28
C VAL A 21 -0.32 26.45 2.64
N GLU A 22 -0.04 26.05 3.88
CA GLU A 22 -0.47 24.76 4.42
C GLU A 22 -1.91 24.89 4.95
N ARG A 23 -2.86 24.18 4.30
CA ARG A 23 -4.30 24.24 4.60
C ARG A 23 -4.74 23.01 5.41
N VAL A 24 -4.29 22.95 6.66
CA VAL A 24 -4.65 21.87 7.59
C VAL A 24 -5.40 22.43 8.79
N GLU A 25 -6.60 21.88 9.03
CA GLU A 25 -7.40 22.10 10.22
C GLU A 25 -7.22 20.90 11.18
N PRO A 26 -6.46 21.04 12.27
CA PRO A 26 -6.21 19.94 13.20
C PRO A 26 -7.47 19.60 14.00
N GLY A 27 -8.07 18.44 13.78
CA GLY A 27 -9.28 17.99 14.44
C GLY A 27 -9.16 17.94 15.98
N ARG A 28 -7.94 17.71 16.49
CA ARG A 28 -7.67 17.79 17.95
C ARG A 28 -7.97 19.18 18.57
N LYS A 29 -8.09 20.24 17.77
CA LYS A 29 -8.43 21.60 18.21
C LYS A 29 -9.92 21.92 18.08
N ILE A 30 -10.68 21.11 17.35
CA ILE A 30 -12.11 21.31 17.09
C ILE A 30 -12.90 20.72 18.27
N ARG A 31 -13.68 21.56 18.97
CA ARG A 31 -14.53 21.17 20.13
C ARG A 31 -16.02 21.24 19.85
N GLY A 32 -16.44 22.17 18.99
CA GLY A 32 -17.83 22.37 18.56
C GLY A 32 -18.13 21.71 17.23
N GLU A 33 -19.21 22.16 16.61
CA GLU A 33 -19.57 21.79 15.24
C GLU A 33 -19.03 22.80 14.25
N GLN A 34 -18.41 22.30 13.18
CA GLN A 34 -18.03 23.08 12.00
C GLN A 34 -18.84 22.57 10.80
N VAL A 35 -19.45 23.50 10.08
CA VAL A 35 -20.18 23.22 8.83
C VAL A 35 -19.41 23.82 7.67
N VAL A 36 -19.07 23.00 6.69
CA VAL A 36 -18.24 23.37 5.54
C VAL A 36 -18.99 22.99 4.26
N ARG A 37 -18.80 23.78 3.20
CA ARG A 37 -19.29 23.49 1.86
C ARG A 37 -18.10 23.25 0.94
N ALA A 38 -18.25 22.30 0.03
CA ALA A 38 -17.26 21.99 -1.01
C ALA A 38 -17.99 21.35 -2.19
N ASP A 39 -17.38 21.35 -3.36
CA ASP A 39 -17.87 20.57 -4.51
C ASP A 39 -17.65 19.07 -4.24
N VAL A 40 -16.47 18.74 -3.66
CA VAL A 40 -16.06 17.36 -3.41
C VAL A 40 -15.53 17.17 -1.99
N CYS A 41 -16.03 16.14 -1.30
CA CYS A 41 -15.47 15.65 -0.04
C CYS A 41 -14.67 14.36 -0.29
N VAL A 42 -13.37 14.36 -0.03
CA VAL A 42 -12.49 13.19 -0.13
C VAL A 42 -12.22 12.64 1.27
N ILE A 43 -12.52 11.37 1.50
CA ILE A 43 -12.34 10.71 2.81
C ILE A 43 -11.09 9.84 2.77
N GLY A 44 -10.00 10.31 3.37
CA GLY A 44 -8.66 9.71 3.34
C GLY A 44 -7.72 10.46 2.41
N THR A 45 -6.43 10.47 2.77
CA THR A 45 -5.36 11.20 2.04
C THR A 45 -4.25 10.28 1.52
N GLY A 46 -4.49 8.96 1.53
CA GLY A 46 -3.55 7.93 1.07
C GLY A 46 -3.43 7.85 -0.46
N ALA A 47 -3.05 6.67 -0.94
CA ALA A 47 -2.81 6.39 -2.37
C ALA A 47 -4.02 6.69 -3.28
N GLY A 48 -5.23 6.60 -2.76
CA GLY A 48 -6.44 6.95 -3.52
C GLY A 48 -6.81 8.43 -3.38
N GLY A 49 -7.00 8.90 -2.14
CA GLY A 49 -7.53 10.23 -1.89
C GLY A 49 -6.59 11.37 -2.24
N GLY A 50 -5.26 11.19 -2.07
CA GLY A 50 -4.27 12.20 -2.44
C GLY A 50 -4.35 12.59 -3.92
N PRO A 51 -4.24 11.65 -4.87
CA PRO A 51 -4.40 11.92 -6.31
C PRO A 51 -5.74 12.56 -6.67
N VAL A 52 -6.84 12.03 -6.15
CA VAL A 52 -8.18 12.61 -6.40
C VAL A 52 -8.23 14.08 -5.96
N ALA A 53 -7.81 14.35 -4.71
CA ALA A 53 -7.87 15.69 -4.16
C ALA A 53 -7.02 16.71 -4.95
N LYS A 54 -5.81 16.30 -5.34
CA LYS A 54 -4.89 17.15 -6.12
C LYS A 54 -5.45 17.46 -7.51
N GLU A 55 -5.83 16.42 -8.25
CA GLU A 55 -6.31 16.61 -9.63
C GLU A 55 -7.62 17.43 -9.68
N LEU A 56 -8.55 17.20 -8.73
CA LEU A 56 -9.79 17.95 -8.67
C LEU A 56 -9.55 19.41 -8.25
N ALA A 57 -8.71 19.67 -7.25
CA ALA A 57 -8.41 21.03 -6.81
C ALA A 57 -7.66 21.83 -7.90
N GLU A 58 -6.66 21.25 -8.56
CA GLU A 58 -5.99 21.84 -9.73
C GLU A 58 -6.96 22.01 -10.92
N GLY A 59 -8.03 21.22 -10.94
CA GLY A 59 -9.15 21.34 -11.88
C GLY A 59 -10.09 22.48 -11.59
N GLY A 60 -9.95 23.15 -10.44
CA GLY A 60 -10.77 24.28 -10.00
C GLY A 60 -11.94 23.92 -9.09
N ALA A 61 -12.05 22.65 -8.65
CA ALA A 61 -13.06 22.23 -7.69
C ALA A 61 -12.70 22.66 -6.25
N GLU A 62 -13.70 23.04 -5.47
CA GLU A 62 -13.56 23.21 -4.02
C GLU A 62 -13.50 21.84 -3.34
N VAL A 63 -12.34 21.47 -2.79
CA VAL A 63 -12.08 20.14 -2.22
C VAL A 63 -11.84 20.22 -0.71
N VAL A 64 -12.57 19.40 0.04
CA VAL A 64 -12.32 19.12 1.47
C VAL A 64 -11.86 17.68 1.63
N MET A 65 -10.74 17.50 2.32
CA MET A 65 -10.23 16.18 2.71
C MET A 65 -10.47 15.92 4.19
N LEU A 66 -11.01 14.74 4.54
CA LEU A 66 -11.15 14.25 5.91
C LEU A 66 -10.14 13.14 6.16
N GLU A 67 -9.21 13.32 7.10
CA GLU A 67 -8.19 12.32 7.43
C GLU A 67 -8.24 11.95 8.91
N SER A 68 -8.34 10.64 9.21
CA SER A 68 -8.40 10.15 10.60
C SER A 68 -7.08 10.30 11.34
N GLY A 69 -5.96 10.24 10.62
CA GLY A 69 -4.62 10.42 11.14
C GLY A 69 -4.24 11.89 11.31
N GLU A 70 -3.14 12.11 12.02
CA GLU A 70 -2.57 13.44 12.19
C GLU A 70 -1.64 13.80 11.02
N ARG A 71 -1.32 15.10 10.90
CA ARG A 71 -0.28 15.59 10.00
C ARG A 71 1.08 15.51 10.68
N PHE A 72 2.00 14.78 10.06
CA PHE A 72 3.41 14.73 10.42
C PHE A 72 4.28 15.29 9.31
N THR A 73 5.41 15.85 9.68
CA THR A 73 6.43 16.37 8.78
C THR A 73 7.70 15.53 8.90
N THR A 74 8.66 15.77 8.03
CA THR A 74 9.95 15.08 8.08
C THR A 74 10.68 15.29 9.41
N ASP A 75 10.48 16.43 10.06
CA ASP A 75 11.10 16.75 11.36
C ASP A 75 10.55 15.89 12.52
N ASP A 76 9.38 15.26 12.33
CA ASP A 76 8.80 14.33 13.30
C ASP A 76 9.39 12.91 13.19
N PHE A 77 10.21 12.63 12.18
CA PHE A 77 10.69 11.27 11.88
C PHE A 77 12.05 10.99 12.52
N SER A 78 12.03 10.25 13.63
CA SER A 78 13.24 9.91 14.41
C SER A 78 14.06 8.78 13.80
N ALA A 79 13.60 8.11 12.74
CA ALA A 79 14.18 6.90 12.17
C ALA A 79 14.25 5.70 13.15
N ARG A 80 13.57 5.76 14.29
CA ARG A 80 13.51 4.69 15.30
C ARG A 80 12.25 3.87 15.10
N PRO A 81 12.33 2.58 14.70
CA PRO A 81 11.17 1.77 14.37
C PRO A 81 10.07 1.76 15.43
N ARG A 82 10.41 1.57 16.70
CA ARG A 82 9.43 1.54 17.80
C ARG A 82 8.66 2.85 17.95
N GLU A 83 9.35 3.98 17.94
CA GLU A 83 8.72 5.31 18.05
C GLU A 83 7.83 5.58 16.84
N MET A 84 8.35 5.32 15.65
CA MET A 84 7.64 5.58 14.40
C MET A 84 6.45 4.63 14.18
N SER A 85 6.54 3.37 14.61
CA SER A 85 5.39 2.47 14.58
C SER A 85 4.26 2.97 15.48
N THR A 86 4.57 3.49 16.66
CA THR A 86 3.57 4.06 17.57
C THR A 86 2.94 5.33 16.98
N LEU A 87 3.73 6.15 16.28
CA LEU A 87 3.30 7.44 15.76
C LEU A 87 2.51 7.34 14.46
N LEU A 88 2.98 6.51 13.51
CA LEU A 88 2.55 6.53 12.11
C LEU A 88 1.60 5.39 11.75
N TYR A 89 1.59 4.31 12.54
CA TYR A 89 0.81 3.13 12.24
C TYR A 89 -0.45 3.06 13.09
N ARG A 90 -1.51 2.57 12.49
CA ARG A 90 -2.73 2.21 13.21
C ARG A 90 -2.44 1.07 14.19
N ASP A 91 -2.90 1.24 15.42
CA ASP A 91 -2.68 0.29 16.52
C ASP A 91 -1.21 -0.13 16.66
N ALA A 92 -0.29 0.83 16.48
CA ALA A 92 1.16 0.64 16.49
C ALA A 92 1.65 -0.51 15.56
N GLY A 93 0.93 -0.77 14.45
CA GLY A 93 1.25 -1.81 13.48
C GLY A 93 0.80 -3.23 13.87
N GLN A 94 -0.05 -3.36 14.92
CA GLN A 94 -0.49 -4.66 15.45
C GLN A 94 -1.82 -5.16 14.87
N VAL A 95 -2.33 -4.54 13.80
CA VAL A 95 -3.51 -5.06 13.09
C VAL A 95 -3.18 -6.41 12.48
N ALA A 96 -4.03 -7.42 12.72
CA ALA A 96 -3.83 -8.76 12.19
C ALA A 96 -5.16 -9.41 11.78
N THR A 97 -5.06 -10.45 10.93
CA THR A 97 -6.20 -11.29 10.55
C THR A 97 -6.52 -12.32 11.63
N VAL A 98 -7.78 -12.78 11.62
CA VAL A 98 -8.21 -14.01 12.28
C VAL A 98 -8.49 -15.07 11.22
N GLY A 99 -8.05 -16.32 11.48
CA GLY A 99 -8.19 -17.42 10.52
C GLY A 99 -7.30 -18.61 10.91
N ASN A 100 -6.95 -19.43 9.94
CA ASN A 100 -6.10 -20.61 10.16
C ASN A 100 -4.62 -20.27 10.38
N VAL A 101 -4.21 -19.02 10.15
CA VAL A 101 -2.93 -18.43 10.51
C VAL A 101 -3.12 -16.93 10.75
N PRO A 102 -2.57 -16.33 11.81
CA PRO A 102 -2.58 -14.88 11.97
C PRO A 102 -1.60 -14.24 10.97
N ILE A 103 -2.07 -13.20 10.26
CA ILE A 103 -1.27 -12.44 9.30
C ILE A 103 -1.29 -10.97 9.73
N VAL A 104 -0.11 -10.41 10.02
CA VAL A 104 0.02 -9.00 10.41
C VAL A 104 -0.17 -8.10 9.20
N LEU A 105 -1.01 -7.06 9.35
CA LEU A 105 -1.37 -6.07 8.33
C LEU A 105 -1.02 -4.66 8.80
N PRO A 106 0.21 -4.17 8.58
CA PRO A 106 0.58 -2.82 8.96
C PRO A 106 -0.18 -1.77 8.13
N LEU A 107 -0.93 -0.89 8.79
CA LEU A 107 -1.72 0.17 8.15
C LEU A 107 -1.25 1.54 8.65
N GLY A 108 -1.18 2.54 7.76
CA GLY A 108 -0.86 3.92 8.13
C GLY A 108 -2.05 4.66 8.75
N ASP A 109 -1.77 5.56 9.71
CA ASP A 109 -2.76 6.45 10.34
C ASP A 109 -2.23 7.89 10.41
N SER A 110 -2.06 8.49 9.24
CA SER A 110 -1.51 9.84 9.08
C SER A 110 -1.96 10.48 7.78
N VAL A 111 -1.83 11.81 7.65
CA VAL A 111 -1.90 12.48 6.35
C VAL A 111 -0.87 11.86 5.41
N GLY A 112 -1.34 11.29 4.31
CA GLY A 112 -0.55 10.44 3.41
C GLY A 112 -0.85 8.95 3.55
N GLY A 113 -1.56 8.53 4.58
CA GLY A 113 -1.98 7.15 4.79
C GLY A 113 -0.82 6.16 4.76
N THR A 114 -1.06 4.96 4.25
CA THR A 114 -0.06 3.88 4.14
C THR A 114 1.10 4.23 3.18
N THR A 115 0.96 5.22 2.27
CA THR A 115 2.08 5.64 1.41
C THR A 115 3.25 6.23 2.20
N LEU A 116 2.99 6.76 3.41
CA LEU A 116 4.03 7.30 4.29
C LEU A 116 4.90 6.19 4.89
N ILE A 117 4.35 5.00 5.09
CA ILE A 117 5.03 3.88 5.77
C ILE A 117 5.38 2.71 4.86
N ASN A 118 5.04 2.74 3.57
CA ASN A 118 5.41 1.68 2.63
C ASN A 118 6.90 1.75 2.22
N SER A 119 7.37 0.74 1.48
CA SER A 119 8.75 0.70 0.97
C SER A 119 8.98 1.58 -0.26
N GLY A 120 7.92 2.13 -0.85
CA GLY A 120 8.03 2.97 -2.05
C GLY A 120 8.22 2.18 -3.36
N THR A 121 7.95 0.89 -3.37
CA THR A 121 8.03 0.05 -4.56
C THR A 121 6.93 0.40 -5.56
N CYS A 122 7.30 0.54 -6.82
CA CYS A 122 6.43 0.99 -7.91
C CYS A 122 6.42 -0.04 -9.05
N PHE A 123 5.28 -0.74 -9.19
CA PHE A 123 4.99 -1.59 -10.34
C PHE A 123 3.65 -1.17 -10.93
N ARG A 124 3.55 -1.18 -12.25
CA ARG A 124 2.26 -1.04 -12.95
C ARG A 124 1.44 -2.31 -12.81
N THR A 125 0.13 -2.19 -12.97
CA THR A 125 -0.73 -3.37 -13.08
C THR A 125 -0.27 -4.22 -14.27
N PRO A 126 -0.02 -5.52 -14.07
CA PRO A 126 0.41 -6.39 -15.16
C PRO A 126 -0.67 -6.54 -16.23
N ALA A 127 -0.26 -6.60 -17.50
CA ALA A 127 -1.19 -6.75 -18.62
C ALA A 127 -2.12 -7.97 -18.50
N PRO A 128 -1.66 -9.18 -18.08
CA PRO A 128 -2.56 -10.31 -17.88
C PRO A 128 -3.63 -10.08 -16.80
N VAL A 129 -3.34 -9.26 -15.78
CA VAL A 129 -4.31 -8.90 -14.74
C VAL A 129 -5.37 -7.94 -15.30
N LEU A 130 -4.98 -6.97 -16.13
CA LEU A 130 -5.92 -6.06 -16.80
C LEU A 130 -6.83 -6.84 -17.77
N GLU A 131 -6.28 -7.79 -18.51
CA GLU A 131 -7.05 -8.67 -19.38
C GLU A 131 -8.08 -9.51 -18.58
N LEU A 132 -7.66 -10.09 -17.45
CA LEU A 132 -8.54 -10.79 -16.53
C LEU A 132 -9.69 -9.88 -16.03
N TRP A 133 -9.40 -8.61 -15.73
CA TRP A 133 -10.42 -7.67 -15.27
C TRP A 133 -11.42 -7.36 -16.37
N ARG A 134 -10.97 -7.21 -17.61
CA ARG A 134 -11.83 -7.03 -18.77
C ARG A 134 -12.75 -8.23 -18.96
N GLU A 135 -12.19 -9.44 -19.01
CA GLU A 135 -12.93 -10.66 -19.32
C GLU A 135 -13.93 -11.06 -18.22
N ARG A 136 -13.51 -11.01 -16.95
CA ARG A 136 -14.31 -11.54 -15.85
C ARG A 136 -15.19 -10.51 -15.17
N PHE A 137 -14.75 -9.26 -15.13
CA PHE A 137 -15.47 -8.20 -14.43
C PHE A 137 -16.10 -7.17 -15.38
N GLY A 138 -15.92 -7.31 -16.69
CA GLY A 138 -16.47 -6.41 -17.70
C GLY A 138 -15.90 -5.00 -17.63
N LEU A 139 -14.65 -4.84 -17.16
CA LEU A 139 -14.00 -3.55 -16.97
C LEU A 139 -13.27 -3.12 -18.25
N GLU A 140 -13.99 -2.99 -19.35
CA GLU A 140 -13.48 -2.74 -20.70
C GLU A 140 -12.59 -1.47 -20.79
N ALA A 141 -12.91 -0.44 -20.01
CA ALA A 141 -12.17 0.83 -20.01
C ALA A 141 -10.90 0.81 -19.14
N LEU A 142 -10.52 -0.35 -18.59
CA LEU A 142 -9.32 -0.52 -17.76
C LEU A 142 -8.26 -1.38 -18.45
N ASP A 143 -8.13 -1.27 -19.75
CA ASP A 143 -7.04 -1.90 -20.50
C ASP A 143 -5.70 -1.13 -20.37
N GLU A 144 -4.63 -1.74 -20.83
CA GLU A 144 -3.28 -1.17 -20.74
C GLU A 144 -3.15 0.17 -21.47
N ALA A 145 -3.74 0.29 -22.65
CA ALA A 145 -3.65 1.50 -23.46
C ALA A 145 -4.43 2.67 -22.84
N ALA A 146 -5.62 2.40 -22.31
CA ALA A 146 -6.44 3.39 -21.64
C ALA A 146 -5.81 3.87 -20.32
N LEU A 147 -5.09 3.01 -19.61
CA LEU A 147 -4.45 3.36 -18.33
C LEU A 147 -3.05 3.93 -18.47
N ASP A 148 -2.33 3.71 -19.58
CA ASP A 148 -0.94 4.15 -19.75
C ASP A 148 -0.73 5.66 -19.52
N PRO A 149 -1.55 6.59 -20.05
CA PRO A 149 -1.38 8.02 -19.76
C PRO A 149 -1.48 8.35 -18.27
N PHE A 150 -2.36 7.65 -17.53
CA PHE A 150 -2.52 7.85 -16.09
C PHE A 150 -1.38 7.21 -15.30
N PHE A 151 -0.85 6.06 -15.72
CA PHE A 151 0.37 5.50 -15.16
C PHE A 151 1.53 6.49 -15.27
N ARG A 152 1.77 7.03 -16.47
CA ARG A 152 2.83 8.03 -16.71
C ARG A 152 2.66 9.26 -15.83
N ARG A 153 1.42 9.77 -15.70
CA ARG A 153 1.10 10.88 -14.82
C ARG A 153 1.51 10.61 -13.37
N VAL A 154 1.12 9.46 -12.83
CA VAL A 154 1.43 9.06 -11.46
C VAL A 154 2.94 8.86 -11.26
N GLU A 155 3.61 8.19 -12.18
CA GLU A 155 5.05 7.94 -12.13
C GLU A 155 5.85 9.24 -12.13
N ARG A 156 5.46 10.22 -12.96
CA ARG A 156 6.08 11.53 -12.98
C ARG A 156 5.84 12.30 -11.67
N GLU A 157 4.61 12.35 -11.18
CA GLU A 157 4.26 13.04 -9.93
C GLU A 157 5.02 12.50 -8.73
N LEU A 158 5.30 11.21 -8.72
CA LEU A 158 6.02 10.52 -7.68
C LEU A 158 7.54 10.46 -7.90
N ASN A 159 8.05 10.97 -9.03
CA ASN A 159 9.45 10.82 -9.41
C ASN A 159 9.92 9.36 -9.36
N VAL A 160 9.17 8.48 -10.03
CA VAL A 160 9.51 7.05 -10.06
C VAL A 160 10.81 6.85 -10.83
N SER A 161 11.78 6.22 -10.17
CA SER A 161 13.09 5.94 -10.73
C SER A 161 13.64 4.61 -10.23
N GLN A 162 14.48 3.95 -11.01
CA GLN A 162 15.12 2.70 -10.62
C GLN A 162 16.15 2.94 -9.50
N VAL A 163 16.26 2.01 -8.58
CA VAL A 163 17.29 2.06 -7.52
C VAL A 163 18.66 1.90 -8.18
N PRO A 164 19.58 2.87 -8.01
CA PRO A 164 20.93 2.71 -8.51
C PRO A 164 21.68 1.63 -7.72
N PRO A 165 22.49 0.78 -8.38
CA PRO A 165 23.16 -0.36 -7.75
C PRO A 165 23.96 -0.01 -6.49
N GLU A 166 24.57 1.17 -6.45
CA GLU A 166 25.36 1.66 -5.31
C GLU A 166 24.52 1.95 -4.07
N LEU A 167 23.22 2.15 -4.21
CA LEU A 167 22.28 2.35 -3.09
C LEU A 167 21.52 1.08 -2.72
N ALA A 168 21.65 0.00 -3.49
CA ALA A 168 20.89 -1.23 -3.27
C ALA A 168 21.20 -1.91 -1.93
N GLY A 169 22.43 -1.75 -1.43
CA GLY A 169 22.92 -2.38 -0.20
C GLY A 169 23.30 -3.85 -0.38
N ASN A 170 24.16 -4.35 0.52
CA ASN A 170 24.70 -5.72 0.41
C ASN A 170 23.61 -6.80 0.51
N ASN A 171 22.51 -6.52 1.20
CA ASN A 171 21.38 -7.45 1.30
C ASN A 171 20.78 -7.79 -0.07
N ALA A 172 20.59 -6.81 -0.94
CA ALA A 172 20.12 -7.02 -2.30
C ALA A 172 21.22 -7.61 -3.20
N LEU A 173 22.45 -7.14 -3.07
CA LEU A 173 23.57 -7.58 -3.90
C LEU A 173 23.94 -9.06 -3.68
N VAL A 174 23.79 -9.60 -2.46
CA VAL A 174 24.00 -11.03 -2.20
C VAL A 174 22.92 -11.87 -2.84
N VAL A 175 21.65 -11.41 -2.83
CA VAL A 175 20.53 -12.09 -3.49
C VAL A 175 20.69 -12.02 -5.01
N LYS A 176 21.04 -10.85 -5.55
CA LYS A 176 21.33 -10.71 -6.98
C LYS A 176 22.42 -11.68 -7.44
N ARG A 177 23.51 -11.80 -6.68
CA ARG A 177 24.58 -12.77 -7.02
C ARG A 177 24.07 -14.21 -7.06
N GLY A 178 23.19 -14.61 -6.13
CA GLY A 178 22.56 -15.93 -6.14
C GLY A 178 21.65 -16.12 -7.35
N ALA A 179 20.82 -15.13 -7.66
CA ALA A 179 19.92 -15.14 -8.82
C ALA A 179 20.71 -15.22 -10.14
N ASP A 180 21.75 -14.41 -10.30
CA ASP A 180 22.62 -14.43 -11.48
C ASP A 180 23.28 -15.82 -11.67
N ALA A 181 23.75 -16.45 -10.59
CA ALA A 181 24.38 -17.78 -10.64
C ALA A 181 23.38 -18.91 -11.00
N LEU A 182 22.11 -18.74 -10.67
CA LEU A 182 21.02 -19.65 -11.03
C LEU A 182 20.37 -19.32 -12.39
N GLY A 183 20.74 -18.21 -13.00
CA GLY A 183 20.15 -17.75 -14.27
C GLY A 183 18.71 -17.23 -14.10
N TRP A 184 18.32 -16.79 -12.90
CA TRP A 184 16.97 -16.29 -12.64
C TRP A 184 16.80 -14.84 -13.05
N SER A 185 15.62 -14.53 -13.58
CA SER A 185 15.20 -13.18 -13.94
C SER A 185 14.96 -12.33 -12.70
N GLY A 186 15.47 -11.12 -12.72
CA GLY A 186 15.26 -10.12 -11.67
C GLY A 186 15.97 -8.82 -11.99
N ASP A 187 15.56 -7.72 -11.35
CA ASP A 187 16.14 -6.39 -11.59
C ASP A 187 16.03 -5.50 -10.35
N PHE A 188 16.69 -4.34 -10.41
CA PHE A 188 16.53 -3.31 -9.39
C PHE A 188 15.14 -2.69 -9.45
N ILE A 189 14.53 -2.50 -8.28
CA ILE A 189 13.16 -2.02 -8.13
C ILE A 189 13.05 -0.55 -8.53
N TYR A 190 11.95 -0.19 -9.21
CA TYR A 190 11.54 1.20 -9.40
C TYR A 190 10.83 1.71 -8.15
N ARG A 191 11.14 2.95 -7.73
CA ARG A 191 10.63 3.53 -6.47
C ARG A 191 10.26 4.99 -6.63
N ASN A 192 9.27 5.42 -5.85
CA ASN A 192 8.89 6.82 -5.75
C ASN A 192 9.86 7.59 -4.83
N VAL A 193 11.00 7.97 -5.35
CA VAL A 193 12.07 8.62 -4.58
C VAL A 193 12.70 9.79 -5.33
N LYS A 194 13.16 10.80 -4.59
CA LYS A 194 13.95 11.91 -5.09
C LYS A 194 15.10 12.20 -4.10
N GLY A 195 16.36 12.07 -4.54
CA GLY A 195 17.53 12.29 -3.69
C GLY A 195 17.65 11.27 -2.55
N CYS A 196 17.39 9.98 -2.82
CA CYS A 196 17.54 8.92 -1.83
C CYS A 196 19.01 8.74 -1.42
N VAL A 197 19.25 8.61 -0.12
CA VAL A 197 20.61 8.41 0.47
C VAL A 197 20.77 7.01 1.09
N GLY A 198 19.82 6.10 0.88
CA GLY A 198 19.91 4.74 1.41
C GLY A 198 19.79 4.64 2.93
N SER A 199 18.95 5.47 3.57
CA SER A 199 18.81 5.51 5.04
C SER A 199 18.26 4.23 5.68
N GLY A 200 17.74 3.28 4.90
CA GLY A 200 17.28 1.98 5.40
C GLY A 200 15.92 1.97 6.15
N VAL A 201 15.29 3.12 6.37
CA VAL A 201 14.13 3.28 7.27
C VAL A 201 12.85 3.72 6.56
N CYS A 202 12.66 3.33 5.31
CA CYS A 202 11.52 3.78 4.48
C CYS A 202 10.15 3.52 5.12
N ALA A 203 9.99 2.40 5.83
CA ALA A 203 8.76 2.01 6.52
C ALA A 203 8.50 2.82 7.81
N PHE A 204 9.48 3.58 8.30
CA PHE A 204 9.40 4.29 9.58
C PHE A 204 9.44 5.82 9.43
N GLY A 205 8.96 6.33 8.30
CA GLY A 205 9.09 7.74 7.93
C GLY A 205 10.48 8.04 7.35
N CYS A 206 10.52 8.64 6.17
CA CYS A 206 11.78 8.97 5.52
C CYS A 206 12.35 10.26 6.11
N PRO A 207 13.48 10.23 6.86
CA PRO A 207 14.00 11.40 7.57
C PRO A 207 14.65 12.44 6.64
N THR A 208 14.79 12.12 5.35
CA THR A 208 15.39 12.99 4.34
C THR A 208 14.38 13.52 3.31
N SER A 209 13.07 13.27 3.49
CA SER A 209 12.02 13.58 2.51
C SER A 209 12.20 12.92 1.13
N ALA A 210 13.15 12.01 0.98
CA ALA A 210 13.44 11.40 -0.32
C ALA A 210 12.29 10.55 -0.84
N LYS A 211 11.56 9.83 0.04
CA LYS A 211 10.39 9.03 -0.35
C LYS A 211 9.19 9.93 -0.63
N GLN A 212 8.71 9.91 -1.86
CA GLN A 212 7.65 10.75 -2.40
C GLN A 212 6.26 10.16 -2.09
N HIS A 213 5.85 10.15 -0.81
CA HIS A 213 4.51 9.73 -0.38
C HIS A 213 3.47 10.83 -0.61
N THR A 214 2.17 10.50 -0.62
CA THR A 214 1.09 11.45 -0.96
C THR A 214 1.05 12.66 -0.04
N GLY A 215 1.39 12.51 1.25
CA GLY A 215 1.47 13.62 2.20
C GLY A 215 2.63 14.60 1.95
N LEU A 216 3.54 14.28 1.01
CA LEU A 216 4.66 15.10 0.58
C LEU A 216 4.50 15.61 -0.86
N THR A 217 3.69 14.94 -1.67
CA THR A 217 3.50 15.23 -3.10
C THR A 217 2.10 15.76 -3.40
N TYR A 218 1.11 14.90 -3.43
CA TYR A 218 -0.25 15.22 -3.84
C TYR A 218 -0.98 16.15 -2.88
N VAL A 219 -0.94 15.86 -1.58
CA VAL A 219 -1.69 16.64 -0.59
C VAL A 219 -1.21 18.10 -0.49
N PRO A 220 0.11 18.40 -0.43
CA PRO A 220 0.59 19.78 -0.47
C PRO A 220 0.21 20.54 -1.76
N ARG A 221 0.20 19.87 -2.91
CA ARG A 221 -0.24 20.46 -4.17
C ARG A 221 -1.74 20.73 -4.19
N ALA A 222 -2.54 19.84 -3.59
CA ALA A 222 -3.96 20.10 -3.40
C ALA A 222 -4.19 21.34 -2.51
N TRP A 223 -3.38 21.55 -1.45
CA TRP A 223 -3.45 22.75 -0.62
C TRP A 223 -3.09 24.02 -1.40
N GLU A 224 -2.06 23.96 -2.22
CA GLU A 224 -1.68 25.07 -3.10
C GLU A 224 -2.82 25.46 -4.05
N ALA A 225 -3.54 24.46 -4.55
CA ALA A 225 -4.73 24.63 -5.38
C ALA A 225 -6.01 24.98 -4.59
N GLY A 226 -5.94 25.19 -3.27
CA GLY A 226 -7.06 25.65 -2.43
C GLY A 226 -7.75 24.59 -1.59
N ALA A 227 -7.46 23.30 -1.75
CA ALA A 227 -8.06 22.23 -0.95
C ALA A 227 -7.72 22.38 0.55
N VAL A 228 -8.61 21.91 1.42
CA VAL A 228 -8.43 21.94 2.88
C VAL A 228 -8.47 20.54 3.46
N THR A 229 -7.52 20.20 4.35
CA THR A 229 -7.49 18.92 5.07
C THR A 229 -7.90 19.10 6.52
N TYR A 230 -8.89 18.34 6.97
CA TYR A 230 -9.22 18.15 8.37
C TYR A 230 -8.51 16.90 8.89
N SER A 231 -7.34 17.06 9.51
CA SER A 231 -6.59 15.95 10.12
C SER A 231 -7.17 15.56 11.47
N GLY A 232 -6.94 14.31 11.93
CA GLY A 232 -7.55 13.81 13.16
C GLY A 232 -9.08 13.84 13.12
N THR A 233 -9.67 13.69 11.92
CA THR A 233 -11.10 13.80 11.66
C THR A 233 -11.61 12.58 10.91
N ARG A 234 -12.46 11.79 11.57
CA ARG A 234 -12.96 10.51 11.07
C ARG A 234 -14.39 10.63 10.55
N ALA A 235 -14.59 10.34 9.27
CA ALA A 235 -15.92 10.23 8.67
C ALA A 235 -16.73 9.12 9.35
N GLN A 236 -18.01 9.40 9.62
CA GLN A 236 -18.92 8.50 10.31
C GLN A 236 -20.14 8.17 9.47
N ARG A 237 -20.73 9.19 8.85
CA ARG A 237 -22.02 9.05 8.18
C ARG A 237 -22.07 9.83 6.87
N PHE A 238 -22.65 9.21 5.85
CA PHE A 238 -23.08 9.90 4.64
C PHE A 238 -24.45 10.55 4.86
N VAL A 239 -24.63 11.74 4.35
CA VAL A 239 -25.94 12.35 4.19
C VAL A 239 -26.42 11.95 2.80
N VAL A 240 -27.45 11.12 2.72
CA VAL A 240 -28.03 10.63 1.45
C VAL A 240 -29.50 11.05 1.39
N GLU A 241 -29.89 11.70 0.32
CA GLU A 241 -31.25 12.19 0.08
C GLU A 241 -31.70 11.79 -1.34
N GLY A 242 -32.81 11.07 -1.45
CA GLY A 242 -33.33 10.66 -2.76
C GLY A 242 -32.39 9.78 -3.58
N GLY A 243 -31.56 8.95 -2.93
CA GLY A 243 -30.56 8.09 -3.61
C GLY A 243 -29.27 8.80 -4.03
N ARG A 244 -29.10 10.07 -3.64
CA ARG A 244 -27.92 10.89 -3.94
C ARG A 244 -27.21 11.32 -2.66
N VAL A 245 -25.88 11.27 -2.66
CA VAL A 245 -25.08 11.80 -1.55
C VAL A 245 -25.14 13.33 -1.54
N ARG A 246 -25.24 13.92 -0.32
CA ARG A 246 -25.28 15.37 -0.06
C ARG A 246 -24.20 15.83 0.90
N GLY A 247 -23.40 14.91 1.41
CA GLY A 247 -22.33 15.28 2.32
C GLY A 247 -21.91 14.18 3.26
N VAL A 248 -21.06 14.56 4.21
CA VAL A 248 -20.42 13.66 5.18
C VAL A 248 -20.47 14.30 6.58
N GLU A 249 -20.81 13.51 7.58
CA GLU A 249 -20.63 13.85 8.99
C GLU A 249 -19.41 13.12 9.57
N ALA A 250 -18.58 13.86 10.26
CA ALA A 250 -17.33 13.36 10.83
C ALA A 250 -17.17 13.78 12.31
N THR A 251 -16.43 12.97 13.06
CA THR A 251 -16.02 13.26 14.44
C THR A 251 -14.53 13.56 14.49
N THR A 252 -14.13 14.45 15.38
CA THR A 252 -12.73 14.86 15.52
C THR A 252 -12.09 14.31 16.77
N LYS A 253 -10.77 14.14 16.76
CA LYS A 253 -9.99 13.77 17.98
C LYS A 253 -10.16 14.78 19.12
N GLY A 254 -10.61 15.99 18.82
CA GLY A 254 -10.95 17.01 19.79
C GLY A 254 -12.31 16.82 20.47
N GLY A 255 -13.12 15.87 20.02
CA GLY A 255 -14.49 15.66 20.49
C GLY A 255 -15.54 16.53 19.79
N GLY A 256 -15.14 17.36 18.82
CA GLY A 256 -16.05 18.14 17.97
C GLY A 256 -16.56 17.34 16.77
N ARG A 257 -17.31 18.04 15.91
CA ARG A 257 -17.89 17.48 14.68
C ARG A 257 -17.54 18.35 13.49
N VAL A 258 -17.40 17.72 12.34
CA VAL A 258 -17.30 18.40 11.03
C VAL A 258 -18.40 17.84 10.13
N ARG A 259 -19.23 18.73 9.58
CA ARG A 259 -20.22 18.39 8.58
C ARG A 259 -19.81 19.04 7.27
N VAL A 260 -19.54 18.24 6.26
CA VAL A 260 -19.21 18.70 4.91
C VAL A 260 -20.43 18.52 4.03
N HIS A 261 -20.94 19.60 3.47
CA HIS A 261 -21.94 19.55 2.40
C HIS A 261 -21.20 19.45 1.07
N ALA A 262 -21.43 18.37 0.34
CA ALA A 262 -20.82 18.13 -0.97
C ALA A 262 -21.72 17.22 -1.81
N ASP A 263 -21.87 17.53 -3.08
CA ASP A 263 -22.66 16.71 -4.03
C ASP A 263 -21.86 15.53 -4.60
N THR A 264 -20.55 15.51 -4.37
CA THR A 264 -19.64 14.42 -4.70
C THR A 264 -18.83 14.01 -3.47
N VAL A 265 -18.84 12.72 -3.14
CA VAL A 265 -18.05 12.15 -2.06
C VAL A 265 -17.19 11.02 -2.60
N VAL A 266 -15.89 11.07 -2.34
CA VAL A 266 -14.94 10.03 -2.71
C VAL A 266 -14.41 9.35 -1.45
N VAL A 267 -14.71 8.08 -1.29
CA VAL A 267 -14.22 7.25 -0.18
C VAL A 267 -12.86 6.65 -0.55
N ALA A 268 -11.85 6.93 0.24
CA ALA A 268 -10.46 6.49 0.05
C ALA A 268 -9.80 6.06 1.37
N CYS A 269 -10.55 5.31 2.19
CA CYS A 269 -10.12 4.88 3.53
C CYS A 269 -9.27 3.60 3.53
N GLY A 270 -8.96 3.04 2.34
CA GLY A 270 -8.25 1.77 2.14
C GLY A 270 -9.13 0.54 2.34
N ALA A 271 -8.65 -0.61 1.84
CA ALA A 271 -9.44 -1.84 1.76
C ALA A 271 -10.00 -2.38 3.09
N ILE A 272 -9.49 -1.91 4.22
CA ILE A 272 -10.01 -2.33 5.54
C ILE A 272 -11.11 -1.39 6.05
N HIS A 273 -10.96 -0.08 5.89
CA HIS A 273 -11.90 0.89 6.46
C HIS A 273 -13.00 1.36 5.51
N THR A 274 -12.76 1.34 4.21
CA THR A 274 -13.76 1.66 3.18
C THR A 274 -15.01 0.78 3.30
N PRO A 275 -14.89 -0.57 3.29
CA PRO A 275 -16.09 -1.40 3.41
C PRO A 275 -16.82 -1.20 4.74
N LEU A 276 -16.12 -0.93 5.83
CA LEU A 276 -16.74 -0.67 7.13
C LEU A 276 -17.56 0.62 7.14
N LEU A 277 -17.05 1.68 6.49
CA LEU A 277 -17.77 2.94 6.36
C LEU A 277 -19.03 2.76 5.53
N LEU A 278 -18.93 2.06 4.39
CA LEU A 278 -20.07 1.77 3.52
C LEU A 278 -21.12 0.87 4.22
N LEU A 279 -20.69 -0.21 4.90
CA LEU A 279 -21.57 -1.13 5.66
C LEU A 279 -22.35 -0.39 6.76
N ARG A 280 -21.69 0.46 7.56
CA ARG A 280 -22.32 1.24 8.62
C ARG A 280 -23.37 2.20 8.09
N ASN A 281 -23.25 2.63 6.86
CA ASN A 281 -24.16 3.56 6.20
C ASN A 281 -25.21 2.86 5.30
N GLY A 282 -25.17 1.55 5.18
CA GLY A 282 -26.14 0.78 4.42
C GLY A 282 -26.08 1.02 2.91
N VAL A 283 -24.92 1.40 2.35
CA VAL A 283 -24.73 1.68 0.92
C VAL A 283 -23.82 0.65 0.25
N GLY A 284 -24.01 0.39 -1.04
CA GLY A 284 -23.23 -0.58 -1.81
C GLY A 284 -23.50 -2.04 -1.42
N LEU A 285 -24.70 -2.35 -0.92
CA LEU A 285 -25.08 -3.67 -0.40
C LEU A 285 -25.67 -4.60 -1.45
N GLU A 286 -26.08 -4.10 -2.61
CA GLU A 286 -26.93 -4.78 -3.60
C GLU A 286 -26.33 -6.11 -4.06
N SER A 287 -25.03 -6.15 -4.31
CA SER A 287 -24.31 -7.35 -4.76
C SER A 287 -24.06 -8.37 -3.64
N GLY A 288 -24.15 -7.96 -2.37
CA GLY A 288 -23.69 -8.76 -1.23
C GLY A 288 -22.16 -8.97 -1.20
N GLN A 289 -21.39 -8.24 -2.02
CA GLN A 289 -19.93 -8.38 -2.12
C GLN A 289 -19.14 -7.43 -1.21
N LEU A 290 -19.79 -6.40 -0.66
CA LEU A 290 -19.13 -5.43 0.21
C LEU A 290 -18.52 -6.09 1.44
N GLY A 291 -17.24 -5.80 1.70
CA GLY A 291 -16.46 -6.39 2.76
C GLY A 291 -15.94 -7.81 2.48
N ARG A 292 -16.21 -8.39 1.30
CA ARG A 292 -15.73 -9.70 0.86
C ARG A 292 -14.56 -9.56 -0.12
N ASN A 293 -14.07 -10.69 -0.61
CA ASN A 293 -13.01 -10.78 -1.63
C ASN A 293 -11.67 -10.16 -1.23
N LEU A 294 -11.40 -10.03 0.05
CA LEU A 294 -10.11 -9.50 0.53
C LEU A 294 -8.97 -10.39 0.02
N ALA A 295 -8.11 -9.83 -0.83
CA ALA A 295 -6.79 -10.35 -1.18
C ALA A 295 -5.73 -9.51 -0.46
N ILE A 296 -4.56 -10.08 -0.14
CA ILE A 296 -3.59 -9.38 0.71
C ILE A 296 -2.13 -9.50 0.27
N HIS A 297 -1.82 -10.33 -0.75
CA HIS A 297 -0.45 -10.74 -1.09
C HIS A 297 0.32 -11.12 0.18
N PRO A 298 -0.01 -12.25 0.84
CA PRO A 298 0.71 -12.64 2.04
C PRO A 298 2.16 -12.93 1.70
N ALA A 299 3.05 -12.59 2.64
CA ALA A 299 4.50 -12.69 2.46
C ALA A 299 5.17 -13.27 3.70
N THR A 300 6.32 -13.86 3.50
CA THR A 300 7.22 -14.32 4.56
C THR A 300 8.66 -13.98 4.21
N GLY A 301 9.61 -14.22 5.11
CA GLY A 301 11.01 -13.92 4.87
C GLY A 301 11.94 -15.09 5.20
N VAL A 302 12.74 -15.53 4.25
CA VAL A 302 13.88 -16.43 4.49
C VAL A 302 15.09 -15.60 4.89
N ARG A 303 15.87 -16.10 5.84
CA ARG A 303 17.08 -15.45 6.33
C ARG A 303 18.29 -16.33 6.10
N ALA A 304 19.45 -15.70 5.96
CA ALA A 304 20.69 -16.42 5.78
C ALA A 304 21.85 -15.72 6.50
N GLU A 305 22.79 -16.51 7.01
CA GLU A 305 24.04 -16.03 7.62
C GLU A 305 25.20 -16.21 6.67
N PHE A 306 26.06 -15.20 6.59
CA PHE A 306 27.26 -15.18 5.76
C PHE A 306 28.51 -14.89 6.62
N ASP A 307 29.70 -15.26 6.11
CA ASP A 307 30.98 -14.84 6.69
C ASP A 307 31.22 -13.33 6.46
N ALA A 308 30.81 -12.86 5.29
CA ALA A 308 30.92 -11.45 4.92
C ALA A 308 29.94 -10.59 5.74
N THR A 309 30.30 -9.32 5.93
CA THR A 309 29.39 -8.32 6.50
C THR A 309 28.34 -7.94 5.47
N ILE A 310 27.07 -8.13 5.82
CA ILE A 310 25.91 -7.78 4.99
C ILE A 310 25.33 -6.43 5.40
N ASP A 311 25.19 -6.17 6.71
CA ASP A 311 24.59 -4.95 7.25
C ASP A 311 23.26 -4.62 6.56
N MET A 312 22.29 -5.54 6.60
CA MET A 312 21.05 -5.48 5.82
C MET A 312 20.23 -4.18 6.00
N HIS A 313 20.51 -3.40 7.04
CA HIS A 313 19.87 -2.11 7.30
C HIS A 313 20.52 -0.93 6.55
N VAL A 314 21.65 -1.15 5.89
CA VAL A 314 22.35 -0.14 5.10
C VAL A 314 21.92 -0.24 3.64
N GLY A 315 21.57 0.89 3.05
CA GLY A 315 21.04 0.97 1.69
C GLY A 315 19.52 0.93 1.65
N VAL A 316 18.98 0.71 0.46
CA VAL A 316 17.54 0.65 0.23
C VAL A 316 16.98 -0.72 0.66
N PRO A 317 16.05 -0.80 1.64
CA PRO A 317 15.62 -2.08 2.23
C PRO A 317 14.92 -3.01 1.23
N GLN A 318 14.26 -2.45 0.22
CA GLN A 318 13.58 -3.17 -0.85
C GLN A 318 14.05 -2.56 -2.16
N SER A 319 15.11 -3.14 -2.73
CA SER A 319 15.87 -2.56 -3.85
C SER A 319 16.03 -3.49 -5.04
N PHE A 320 15.79 -4.79 -4.86
CA PHE A 320 15.91 -5.81 -5.89
C PHE A 320 14.71 -6.75 -5.82
N TYR A 321 14.23 -7.25 -6.97
CA TYR A 321 13.18 -8.26 -7.06
C TYR A 321 13.60 -9.40 -7.99
N ILE A 322 12.98 -10.55 -7.83
CA ILE A 322 13.11 -11.70 -8.73
C ILE A 322 11.71 -12.10 -9.16
N ASP A 323 11.47 -12.15 -10.45
CA ASP A 323 10.18 -12.46 -11.08
C ASP A 323 10.19 -13.76 -11.89
N GLU A 324 11.25 -14.56 -11.81
CA GLU A 324 11.41 -15.83 -12.52
C GLU A 324 10.22 -16.78 -12.33
N PHE A 325 9.60 -16.74 -11.13
CA PHE A 325 8.51 -17.64 -10.73
C PHE A 325 7.16 -16.91 -10.68
N ALA A 326 7.03 -15.80 -11.39
CA ALA A 326 5.79 -15.04 -11.44
C ALA A 326 4.62 -15.87 -12.00
N ASP A 327 4.88 -16.78 -12.95
CA ASP A 327 3.91 -17.74 -13.48
C ASP A 327 3.40 -18.73 -12.43
N GLU A 328 4.19 -19.02 -11.40
CA GLU A 328 3.76 -19.81 -10.24
C GLU A 328 3.04 -18.96 -9.17
N GLY A 329 2.89 -17.64 -9.40
CA GLY A 329 2.34 -16.69 -8.44
C GLY A 329 3.30 -16.36 -7.29
N ILE A 330 4.61 -16.43 -7.52
CA ILE A 330 5.66 -16.17 -6.53
C ILE A 330 6.56 -15.04 -7.02
N MET A 331 6.76 -14.03 -6.16
CA MET A 331 7.72 -12.97 -6.36
C MET A 331 8.62 -12.86 -5.13
N PHE A 332 9.90 -12.59 -5.35
CA PHE A 332 10.83 -12.30 -4.26
C PHE A 332 11.17 -10.82 -4.25
N GLU A 333 11.11 -10.22 -3.06
CA GLU A 333 11.43 -8.80 -2.85
C GLU A 333 12.24 -8.61 -1.57
N GLY A 334 13.03 -7.54 -1.51
CA GLY A 334 13.79 -7.19 -0.31
C GLY A 334 12.88 -6.97 0.91
N ALA A 335 13.31 -7.48 2.06
CA ALA A 335 12.58 -7.37 3.32
C ALA A 335 13.52 -6.97 4.49
N ALA A 336 14.53 -6.20 4.20
CA ALA A 336 15.54 -5.76 5.17
C ALA A 336 14.99 -4.67 6.11
N GLY A 337 15.59 -4.56 7.28
CA GLY A 337 15.23 -3.54 8.26
C GLY A 337 16.28 -3.36 9.36
N PRO A 338 16.12 -2.33 10.21
CA PRO A 338 16.99 -2.10 11.36
C PRO A 338 16.96 -3.25 12.38
N PRO A 339 18.00 -3.37 13.25
CA PRO A 339 18.14 -4.52 14.15
C PRO A 339 16.95 -4.75 15.08
N ASP A 340 16.36 -3.70 15.63
CA ASP A 340 15.21 -3.76 16.53
C ASP A 340 13.93 -4.24 15.81
N TYR A 341 13.72 -3.84 14.57
CA TYR A 341 12.63 -4.35 13.74
C TYR A 341 12.83 -5.83 13.37
N VAL A 342 14.03 -6.20 12.93
CA VAL A 342 14.35 -7.57 12.57
C VAL A 342 14.24 -8.50 13.78
N ALA A 343 14.72 -8.05 14.95
CA ALA A 343 14.61 -8.81 16.20
C ALA A 343 13.15 -9.23 16.53
N MET A 344 12.17 -8.35 16.27
CA MET A 344 10.75 -8.68 16.49
C MET A 344 10.20 -9.72 15.52
N SER A 345 10.83 -9.91 14.38
CA SER A 345 10.37 -10.79 13.31
C SER A 345 11.03 -12.18 13.33
N PHE A 346 11.98 -12.43 14.22
CA PHE A 346 12.59 -13.76 14.36
C PHE A 346 11.65 -14.73 15.09
N PRO A 347 11.42 -15.94 14.54
CA PRO A 347 10.57 -16.94 15.18
C PRO A 347 11.27 -17.68 16.35
N PHE A 348 12.48 -17.26 16.69
CA PHE A 348 13.30 -17.91 17.72
C PHE A 348 13.20 -17.21 19.06
N SER A 349 13.45 -17.93 20.14
CA SER A 349 13.40 -17.39 21.50
C SER A 349 14.71 -17.58 22.26
N ARG A 350 14.87 -16.86 23.37
CA ARG A 350 15.97 -17.02 24.35
C ARG A 350 17.37 -16.96 23.70
N GLU A 351 18.18 -17.99 23.96
CA GLU A 351 19.59 -18.08 23.57
C GLU A 351 19.79 -18.02 22.06
N ARG A 352 18.92 -18.71 21.30
CA ARG A 352 19.00 -18.74 19.85
C ARG A 352 18.74 -17.36 19.24
N HIS A 353 17.74 -16.66 19.74
CA HIS A 353 17.46 -15.28 19.33
C HIS A 353 18.66 -14.36 19.64
N ARG A 354 19.22 -14.49 20.84
CA ARG A 354 20.40 -13.70 21.25
C ARG A 354 21.61 -13.98 20.36
N GLU A 355 21.92 -15.25 20.09
CA GLU A 355 23.00 -15.67 19.20
C GLU A 355 22.88 -14.99 17.83
N LEU A 356 21.71 -15.10 17.20
CA LEU A 356 21.48 -14.55 15.87
C LEU A 356 21.53 -13.01 15.87
N MET A 357 21.01 -12.36 16.89
CA MET A 357 21.10 -10.90 16.98
C MET A 357 22.52 -10.40 17.22
N LEU A 358 23.38 -11.14 17.88
CA LEU A 358 24.80 -10.84 17.96
C LEU A 358 25.51 -10.97 16.60
N ARG A 359 24.96 -11.77 15.69
CA ARG A 359 25.43 -11.97 14.32
C ARG A 359 24.69 -11.11 13.29
N TYR A 360 23.82 -10.17 13.73
CA TYR A 360 22.96 -9.36 12.86
C TYR A 360 23.68 -8.78 11.65
N ARG A 361 24.91 -8.27 11.81
CA ARG A 361 25.70 -7.70 10.72
C ARG A 361 26.02 -8.67 9.58
N HIS A 362 25.93 -9.96 9.83
CA HIS A 362 26.19 -11.03 8.88
C HIS A 362 24.92 -11.67 8.32
N LEU A 363 23.75 -11.19 8.75
CA LEU A 363 22.48 -11.71 8.31
C LEU A 363 21.96 -10.98 7.07
N SER A 364 21.37 -11.75 6.16
CA SER A 364 20.55 -11.30 5.06
C SER A 364 19.10 -11.75 5.28
N GLN A 365 18.13 -10.96 4.81
CA GLN A 365 16.71 -11.34 4.79
C GLN A 365 16.10 -10.90 3.47
N PHE A 366 15.35 -11.83 2.84
CA PHE A 366 14.60 -11.55 1.63
C PHE A 366 13.21 -12.14 1.71
N GLY A 367 12.23 -11.49 1.07
CA GLY A 367 10.82 -11.84 1.14
C GLY A 367 10.39 -12.78 0.03
N VAL A 368 9.45 -13.66 0.37
CA VAL A 368 8.63 -14.44 -0.55
C VAL A 368 7.23 -13.87 -0.50
N MET A 369 6.77 -13.25 -1.55
CA MET A 369 5.40 -12.76 -1.71
C MET A 369 4.62 -13.71 -2.61
N VAL A 370 3.40 -14.07 -2.19
CA VAL A 370 2.52 -14.95 -2.95
C VAL A 370 1.34 -14.15 -3.50
N SER A 371 1.07 -14.28 -4.78
CA SER A 371 -0.18 -13.84 -5.39
C SER A 371 -1.29 -14.80 -4.96
N ASP A 372 -2.03 -14.38 -3.94
CA ASP A 372 -2.94 -15.25 -3.22
C ASP A 372 -4.22 -15.59 -4.02
N SER A 373 -4.58 -16.87 -3.98
CA SER A 373 -5.88 -17.36 -4.40
C SER A 373 -6.90 -17.38 -3.27
N SER A 374 -6.45 -17.32 -2.04
CA SER A 374 -7.28 -17.17 -0.85
C SER A 374 -8.05 -15.87 -0.86
N ARG A 375 -9.26 -15.86 -0.29
CA ARG A 375 -10.08 -14.65 -0.17
C ARG A 375 -10.62 -14.53 1.24
N GLY A 376 -10.45 -13.35 1.79
CA GLY A 376 -10.92 -13.00 3.12
C GLY A 376 -12.15 -12.09 3.11
N ALA A 377 -12.48 -11.59 4.30
CA ALA A 377 -13.56 -10.65 4.51
C ALA A 377 -13.23 -9.66 5.65
N VAL A 378 -13.77 -8.46 5.51
CA VAL A 378 -13.70 -7.40 6.51
C VAL A 378 -15.12 -7.10 6.99
N ARG A 379 -15.35 -7.14 8.30
CA ARG A 379 -16.64 -6.84 8.90
C ARG A 379 -16.49 -6.23 10.28
N GLU A 380 -17.56 -5.70 10.79
CA GLU A 380 -17.65 -5.30 12.19
C GLU A 380 -18.38 -6.37 12.99
N ARG A 381 -17.79 -6.79 14.10
CA ARG A 381 -18.40 -7.75 15.02
C ARG A 381 -18.25 -7.23 16.45
N ALA A 382 -19.36 -7.09 17.16
CA ALA A 382 -19.40 -6.55 18.52
C ALA A 382 -18.62 -5.22 18.68
N GLY A 383 -18.75 -4.30 17.71
CA GLY A 383 -18.11 -2.98 17.72
C GLY A 383 -16.60 -3.00 17.41
N ARG A 384 -16.05 -4.15 16.99
CA ARG A 384 -14.64 -4.31 16.64
C ARG A 384 -14.49 -4.70 15.17
N VAL A 385 -13.40 -4.23 14.56
CA VAL A 385 -13.01 -4.66 13.21
C VAL A 385 -12.54 -6.10 13.28
N GLU A 386 -13.16 -6.97 12.48
CA GLU A 386 -12.73 -8.34 12.26
C GLU A 386 -12.27 -8.48 10.81
N ILE A 387 -11.02 -8.87 10.62
CA ILE A 387 -10.42 -9.18 9.32
C ILE A 387 -10.23 -10.70 9.27
N ARG A 388 -11.14 -11.41 8.60
CA ARG A 388 -11.04 -12.85 8.48
C ARG A 388 -10.31 -13.24 7.22
N TYR A 389 -9.32 -14.10 7.35
CA TYR A 389 -8.56 -14.62 6.22
C TYR A 389 -8.07 -16.03 6.51
N ASP A 390 -8.48 -16.99 5.71
CA ASP A 390 -8.06 -18.39 5.80
C ASP A 390 -7.18 -18.69 4.57
N LEU A 391 -5.91 -19.04 4.79
CA LEU A 391 -4.97 -19.37 3.73
C LEU A 391 -5.32 -20.76 3.14
N LEU A 392 -5.53 -20.82 1.83
CA LEU A 392 -5.86 -22.06 1.13
C LEU A 392 -4.63 -22.99 1.00
N PRO A 393 -4.82 -24.30 0.92
CA PRO A 393 -3.71 -25.25 0.72
C PRO A 393 -2.84 -24.95 -0.50
N ALA A 394 -3.43 -24.42 -1.58
CA ALA A 394 -2.69 -24.02 -2.78
C ALA A 394 -1.69 -22.89 -2.49
N ASP A 395 -2.08 -21.90 -1.69
CA ASP A 395 -1.20 -20.80 -1.32
C ASP A 395 -0.14 -21.25 -0.31
N VAL A 396 -0.46 -22.20 0.59
CA VAL A 396 0.53 -22.85 1.46
C VAL A 396 1.59 -23.60 0.62
N ALA A 397 1.17 -24.27 -0.45
CA ALA A 397 2.09 -24.97 -1.36
C ALA A 397 3.00 -23.96 -2.12
N ARG A 398 2.45 -22.79 -2.53
CA ARG A 398 3.27 -21.70 -3.12
C ARG A 398 4.30 -21.18 -2.12
N PHE A 399 3.93 -20.99 -0.87
CA PHE A 399 4.90 -20.62 0.18
C PHE A 399 5.99 -21.65 0.36
N ARG A 400 5.63 -22.93 0.44
CA ARG A 400 6.62 -24.02 0.50
C ARG A 400 7.62 -23.89 -0.66
N ARG A 401 7.11 -23.79 -1.90
CA ARG A 401 7.92 -23.67 -3.12
C ARG A 401 8.82 -22.42 -3.07
N GLY A 402 8.27 -21.26 -2.74
CA GLY A 402 9.04 -20.00 -2.65
C GLY A 402 10.12 -20.04 -1.56
N ILE A 403 9.84 -20.65 -0.41
CA ILE A 403 10.82 -20.84 0.67
C ILE A 403 11.97 -21.76 0.22
N GLU A 404 11.66 -22.88 -0.47
CA GLU A 404 12.66 -23.79 -1.05
C GLU A 404 13.59 -23.08 -2.02
N LEU A 405 13.01 -22.36 -2.97
CA LEU A 405 13.74 -21.60 -3.99
C LEU A 405 14.66 -20.54 -3.37
N LEU A 406 14.14 -19.76 -2.43
CA LEU A 406 14.95 -18.71 -1.79
C LEU A 406 16.04 -19.29 -0.88
N ALA A 407 15.80 -20.43 -0.25
CA ALA A 407 16.81 -21.16 0.51
C ALA A 407 17.93 -21.70 -0.40
N GLU A 408 17.58 -22.23 -1.58
CA GLU A 408 18.53 -22.66 -2.60
C GLU A 408 19.39 -21.49 -3.09
N LEU A 409 18.74 -20.36 -3.44
CA LEU A 409 19.43 -19.14 -3.85
C LEU A 409 20.47 -18.71 -2.81
N TYR A 410 20.11 -18.69 -1.53
CA TYR A 410 21.03 -18.30 -0.49
C TYR A 410 22.23 -19.26 -0.35
N ARG A 411 22.02 -20.58 -0.50
CA ARG A 411 23.10 -21.57 -0.50
C ARG A 411 24.06 -21.34 -1.68
N VAL A 412 23.52 -21.10 -2.87
CA VAL A 412 24.30 -20.78 -4.07
C VAL A 412 25.04 -19.45 -3.92
N ALA A 413 24.44 -18.46 -3.24
CA ALA A 413 25.09 -17.20 -2.90
C ALA A 413 26.19 -17.31 -1.84
N GLY A 414 26.43 -18.51 -1.27
CA GLY A 414 27.48 -18.79 -0.29
C GLY A 414 27.07 -18.57 1.16
N ALA A 415 25.78 -18.71 1.48
CA ALA A 415 25.31 -18.69 2.86
C ALA A 415 25.86 -19.86 3.66
N LYS A 416 26.32 -19.59 4.88
CA LYS A 416 26.73 -20.62 5.86
C LYS A 416 25.55 -21.37 6.43
N ARG A 417 24.48 -20.63 6.74
CA ARG A 417 23.27 -21.12 7.39
C ARG A 417 22.07 -20.45 6.78
N VAL A 418 20.97 -21.19 6.65
CA VAL A 418 19.69 -20.67 6.16
C VAL A 418 18.63 -20.95 7.22
N PHE A 419 17.80 -19.94 7.52
CA PHE A 419 16.75 -19.98 8.53
C PHE A 419 15.41 -19.85 7.85
N LEU A 420 14.55 -20.84 8.05
CA LEU A 420 13.24 -20.90 7.41
C LEU A 420 12.17 -20.26 8.30
N PRO A 421 11.16 -19.57 7.72
CA PRO A 421 10.08 -18.93 8.45
C PRO A 421 8.96 -19.91 8.81
N ILE A 422 9.33 -21.09 9.35
CA ILE A 422 8.43 -22.19 9.66
C ILE A 422 8.57 -22.54 11.13
N ASP A 423 7.47 -22.53 11.85
CA ASP A 423 7.45 -22.87 13.27
C ASP A 423 7.90 -24.32 13.50
N GLY A 424 8.82 -24.49 14.46
CA GLY A 424 9.45 -25.77 14.75
C GLY A 424 10.53 -26.23 13.76
N VAL A 425 10.86 -25.42 12.73
CA VAL A 425 11.97 -25.67 11.80
C VAL A 425 12.95 -24.50 11.89
N GLU A 426 13.95 -24.64 12.73
CA GLU A 426 14.86 -23.53 13.01
C GLU A 426 15.93 -23.32 11.93
N GLU A 427 16.45 -24.40 11.36
CA GLU A 427 17.58 -24.38 10.42
C GLU A 427 17.56 -25.65 9.56
N GLY A 428 18.05 -25.56 8.31
CA GLY A 428 18.27 -26.72 7.46
C GLY A 428 17.25 -26.85 6.33
N GLU A 429 16.63 -28.01 6.20
CA GLU A 429 15.74 -28.37 5.10
C GLU A 429 14.27 -28.34 5.55
N LEU A 430 13.41 -28.12 4.57
CA LEU A 430 11.96 -28.22 4.77
C LEU A 430 11.58 -29.66 5.17
N PRO A 431 10.56 -29.83 6.01
CA PRO A 431 10.08 -31.16 6.38
C PRO A 431 9.55 -31.91 5.16
N ASP A 432 9.81 -33.24 5.11
CA ASP A 432 9.30 -34.13 4.04
C ASP A 432 7.81 -34.44 4.26
N ARG A 433 6.99 -33.39 4.32
CA ARG A 433 5.52 -33.42 4.38
C ARG A 433 4.95 -32.08 3.95
N PRO A 434 3.67 -32.00 3.57
CA PRO A 434 3.00 -30.73 3.36
C PRO A 434 3.05 -29.85 4.61
N LEU A 435 3.23 -28.56 4.41
CA LEU A 435 3.11 -27.55 5.48
C LEU A 435 1.64 -27.29 5.81
N ARG A 436 1.39 -26.88 7.04
CA ARG A 436 0.09 -26.35 7.47
C ARG A 436 0.19 -24.82 7.55
N ALA A 437 -0.90 -24.12 7.27
CA ALA A 437 -0.94 -22.66 7.32
C ALA A 437 -0.41 -22.09 8.65
N GLY A 438 -0.83 -22.68 9.77
CA GLY A 438 -0.42 -22.26 11.12
C GLY A 438 1.06 -22.45 11.47
N GLU A 439 1.84 -23.12 10.61
CA GLU A 439 3.30 -23.25 10.76
C GLU A 439 4.08 -22.09 10.11
N LEU A 440 3.40 -21.25 9.32
CA LEU A 440 4.03 -20.14 8.61
C LEU A 440 4.01 -18.85 9.45
N THR A 441 5.11 -18.12 9.47
CA THR A 441 5.15 -16.75 9.99
C THR A 441 4.88 -15.78 8.85
N LEU A 442 3.72 -15.11 8.86
CA LEU A 442 3.24 -14.32 7.73
C LEU A 442 2.98 -12.86 8.10
N MET A 443 3.22 -12.00 7.13
CA MET A 443 2.79 -10.59 7.07
C MET A 443 2.11 -10.34 5.73
N ALA A 444 1.35 -9.25 5.62
CA ALA A 444 0.84 -8.80 4.34
C ALA A 444 0.74 -7.27 4.32
N PHE A 445 0.94 -6.68 3.13
CA PHE A 445 1.06 -5.23 2.99
C PHE A 445 0.09 -4.66 1.95
N HIS A 446 -0.67 -5.53 1.27
CA HIS A 446 -1.44 -5.20 0.08
C HIS A 446 -2.91 -5.62 0.19
N PRO A 447 -3.68 -5.13 1.21
CA PRO A 447 -5.11 -5.45 1.29
C PRO A 447 -5.87 -4.82 0.12
N LEU A 448 -6.64 -5.63 -0.63
CA LEU A 448 -7.35 -5.29 -1.87
C LEU A 448 -8.77 -5.89 -1.88
N GLY A 449 -9.66 -5.40 -2.75
CA GLY A 449 -10.82 -6.13 -3.26
C GLY A 449 -12.11 -6.07 -2.44
N THR A 450 -12.13 -5.40 -1.30
CA THR A 450 -13.26 -5.43 -0.35
C THR A 450 -14.49 -4.59 -0.76
N ALA A 451 -14.35 -3.75 -1.79
CA ALA A 451 -15.43 -3.06 -2.48
C ALA A 451 -15.19 -3.16 -4.00
N ARG A 452 -14.92 -4.38 -4.48
CA ARG A 452 -14.38 -4.65 -5.81
C ARG A 452 -15.21 -4.04 -6.93
N ALA A 453 -14.53 -3.57 -7.97
CA ALA A 453 -15.14 -3.12 -9.20
C ALA A 453 -15.66 -4.31 -10.03
N ASP A 454 -16.85 -4.15 -10.61
CA ASP A 454 -17.45 -5.05 -11.59
C ASP A 454 -18.50 -4.25 -12.37
N ALA A 455 -18.59 -4.41 -13.68
CA ALA A 455 -19.60 -3.74 -14.50
C ALA A 455 -21.03 -4.12 -14.08
N SER A 456 -21.22 -5.30 -13.51
CA SER A 456 -22.52 -5.78 -13.03
C SER A 456 -22.76 -5.39 -11.55
N PRO A 457 -23.85 -4.67 -11.24
CA PRO A 457 -24.22 -4.35 -9.87
C PRO A 457 -24.57 -5.60 -9.02
N ALA A 458 -24.79 -6.75 -9.64
CA ALA A 458 -25.00 -8.01 -8.94
C ALA A 458 -23.70 -8.68 -8.48
N ARG A 459 -22.53 -8.24 -8.97
CA ARG A 459 -21.23 -8.87 -8.70
C ARG A 459 -20.20 -7.92 -8.11
N GLY A 460 -20.37 -6.60 -8.28
CA GLY A 460 -19.47 -5.57 -7.77
C GLY A 460 -20.14 -4.62 -6.79
N VAL A 461 -19.32 -3.82 -6.12
CA VAL A 461 -19.76 -2.72 -5.25
C VAL A 461 -19.69 -1.39 -5.99
N VAL A 462 -18.72 -1.27 -6.88
CA VAL A 462 -18.55 -0.11 -7.77
C VAL A 462 -18.47 -0.54 -9.22
N ASP A 463 -18.82 0.37 -10.13
CA ASP A 463 -18.65 0.18 -11.58
C ASP A 463 -17.20 0.45 -12.03
N GLY A 464 -16.96 0.39 -13.37
CA GLY A 464 -15.66 0.66 -13.97
C GLY A 464 -15.19 2.12 -13.86
N ASP A 465 -16.08 3.05 -13.53
CA ASP A 465 -15.78 4.44 -13.22
C ASP A 465 -15.72 4.70 -11.71
N LEU A 466 -15.64 3.63 -10.92
CA LEU A 466 -15.51 3.63 -9.45
C LEU A 466 -16.71 4.24 -8.71
N ARG A 467 -17.87 4.39 -9.37
CA ARG A 467 -19.11 4.84 -8.76
C ARG A 467 -19.74 3.71 -7.96
N VAL A 468 -20.19 3.98 -6.74
CA VAL A 468 -20.94 3.02 -5.92
C VAL A 468 -22.29 2.74 -6.59
N HIS A 469 -22.58 1.46 -6.88
CA HIS A 469 -23.86 1.07 -7.44
C HIS A 469 -25.01 1.52 -6.53
N GLY A 470 -26.09 2.05 -7.12
CA GLY A 470 -27.28 2.48 -6.40
C GLY A 470 -27.20 3.82 -5.65
N VAL A 471 -26.04 4.51 -5.64
CA VAL A 471 -25.91 5.83 -4.98
C VAL A 471 -25.24 6.83 -5.90
N GLU A 472 -25.99 7.89 -6.26
CA GLU A 472 -25.45 8.96 -7.10
C GLU A 472 -24.49 9.86 -6.31
N GLY A 473 -23.37 10.27 -6.95
CA GLY A 473 -22.38 11.16 -6.38
C GLY A 473 -21.43 10.50 -5.37
N LEU A 474 -21.53 9.19 -5.12
CA LEU A 474 -20.66 8.44 -4.22
C LEU A 474 -19.69 7.53 -5.00
N TYR A 475 -18.41 7.68 -4.74
CA TYR A 475 -17.32 6.94 -5.39
C TYR A 475 -16.41 6.29 -4.37
N VAL A 476 -15.69 5.24 -4.78
CA VAL A 476 -14.59 4.65 -3.99
C VAL A 476 -13.32 4.70 -4.83
N ALA A 477 -12.25 5.27 -4.28
CA ALA A 477 -10.98 5.41 -4.98
C ALA A 477 -9.81 4.97 -4.11
N ASP A 478 -9.74 3.69 -3.79
CA ASP A 478 -8.63 3.09 -3.04
C ASP A 478 -8.46 1.60 -3.36
N ALA A 479 -7.62 0.91 -2.59
CA ALA A 479 -7.33 -0.50 -2.75
C ALA A 479 -8.58 -1.42 -2.69
N ALA A 480 -9.69 -0.97 -2.10
CA ALA A 480 -10.90 -1.76 -1.99
C ALA A 480 -11.54 -2.08 -3.35
N VAL A 481 -11.34 -1.21 -4.36
CA VAL A 481 -11.94 -1.40 -5.69
C VAL A 481 -11.18 -2.38 -6.56
N VAL A 482 -9.91 -2.67 -6.27
CA VAL A 482 -9.04 -3.54 -7.07
C VAL A 482 -9.58 -4.97 -7.04
N PRO A 483 -10.05 -5.55 -8.16
CA PRO A 483 -10.88 -6.78 -8.12
C PRO A 483 -10.15 -8.03 -7.66
N THR A 484 -8.84 -8.11 -7.91
CA THR A 484 -8.03 -9.33 -7.70
C THR A 484 -6.70 -9.01 -7.05
N ALA A 485 -5.98 -10.04 -6.56
CA ALA A 485 -4.55 -9.94 -6.34
C ALA A 485 -3.84 -9.51 -7.63
N LEU A 486 -2.79 -8.70 -7.52
CA LEU A 486 -2.04 -8.18 -8.67
C LEU A 486 -0.75 -8.98 -8.96
N GLY A 487 -0.23 -9.68 -7.95
CA GLY A 487 1.11 -10.28 -8.00
C GLY A 487 2.26 -9.26 -7.84
N VAL A 488 1.92 -7.98 -7.74
CA VAL A 488 2.86 -6.85 -7.53
C VAL A 488 2.33 -5.87 -6.49
N ASN A 489 3.18 -4.94 -6.05
CA ASN A 489 2.83 -3.87 -5.11
C ASN A 489 1.79 -2.92 -5.72
N PRO A 490 0.67 -2.63 -5.05
CA PRO A 490 -0.52 -2.04 -5.69
C PRO A 490 -0.54 -0.51 -5.73
N GLN A 491 0.41 0.21 -5.12
CA GLN A 491 0.25 1.66 -4.94
C GLN A 491 0.07 2.43 -6.26
N ILE A 492 0.83 2.07 -7.31
CA ILE A 492 0.73 2.72 -8.62
C ILE A 492 -0.63 2.43 -9.26
N THR A 493 -1.11 1.19 -9.19
CA THR A 493 -2.45 0.80 -9.65
C THR A 493 -3.54 1.64 -8.99
N ILE A 494 -3.51 1.76 -7.65
CA ILE A 494 -4.50 2.52 -6.88
C ILE A 494 -4.47 3.99 -7.28
N MET A 495 -3.29 4.59 -7.36
CA MET A 495 -3.12 6.00 -7.73
C MET A 495 -3.56 6.27 -9.17
N THR A 496 -3.31 5.34 -10.09
CA THR A 496 -3.72 5.42 -11.49
C THR A 496 -5.25 5.41 -11.63
N LEU A 497 -5.93 4.48 -10.95
CA LEU A 497 -7.39 4.42 -10.94
C LEU A 497 -8.00 5.68 -10.30
N ALA A 498 -7.41 6.19 -9.22
CA ALA A 498 -7.84 7.41 -8.55
C ALA A 498 -7.64 8.66 -9.42
N THR A 499 -6.52 8.76 -10.14
CA THR A 499 -6.26 9.84 -11.09
C THR A 499 -7.25 9.80 -12.25
N ARG A 500 -7.52 8.59 -12.81
CA ARG A 500 -8.52 8.40 -13.86
C ARG A 500 -9.91 8.85 -13.41
N LEU A 501 -10.33 8.47 -12.19
CA LEU A 501 -11.59 8.96 -11.60
C LEU A 501 -11.65 10.48 -11.57
N ALA A 502 -10.60 11.15 -11.09
CA ALA A 502 -10.58 12.61 -11.00
C ALA A 502 -10.72 13.28 -12.37
N TYR A 503 -10.05 12.76 -13.39
CA TYR A 503 -10.18 13.24 -14.78
C TYR A 503 -11.60 13.05 -15.31
N GLY A 504 -12.22 11.89 -15.03
CA GLY A 504 -13.61 11.63 -15.38
C GLY A 504 -14.59 12.60 -14.71
N LEU A 505 -14.41 12.88 -13.42
CA LEU A 505 -15.23 13.87 -12.69
C LEU A 505 -15.09 15.29 -13.22
N LEU A 506 -13.90 15.67 -13.73
CA LEU A 506 -13.65 16.95 -14.38
C LEU A 506 -14.12 17.01 -15.84
N GLY A 507 -14.57 15.88 -16.41
CA GLY A 507 -14.88 15.81 -17.84
C GLY A 507 -13.67 16.06 -18.75
N ARG A 508 -12.47 15.75 -18.27
CA ARG A 508 -11.21 15.96 -19.01
C ARG A 508 -10.79 14.69 -19.75
N PRO A 509 -10.15 14.82 -20.93
CA PRO A 509 -9.51 13.69 -21.58
C PRO A 509 -8.34 13.16 -20.75
N ALA A 510 -7.85 11.96 -21.09
CA ALA A 510 -6.63 11.42 -20.48
C ALA A 510 -5.45 12.41 -20.61
N PRO A 511 -4.54 12.47 -19.62
CA PRO A 511 -3.42 13.40 -19.64
C PRO A 511 -2.47 13.09 -20.80
N GLU A 512 -1.94 14.15 -21.42
CA GLU A 512 -0.83 14.04 -22.36
C GLU A 512 0.49 14.04 -21.56
N GLU A 513 1.11 12.86 -21.46
CA GLU A 513 2.35 12.68 -20.72
C GLU A 513 3.45 12.16 -21.66
N PRO A 514 4.69 12.69 -21.59
CA PRO A 514 5.80 12.15 -22.37
C PRO A 514 6.04 10.69 -22.04
N GLU A 515 6.60 9.95 -22.99
CA GLU A 515 7.05 8.58 -22.71
C GLU A 515 8.15 8.61 -21.65
N PRO A 516 8.03 7.82 -20.57
CA PRO A 516 9.10 7.68 -19.60
C PRO A 516 10.30 6.97 -20.25
N GLU A 517 11.50 7.27 -19.79
CA GLU A 517 12.62 6.35 -19.97
C GLU A 517 12.16 4.99 -19.42
N SER A 518 12.32 3.93 -20.19
CA SER A 518 11.67 2.63 -20.02
C SER A 518 11.62 2.17 -18.54
N ILE A 519 10.42 2.10 -17.97
CA ILE A 519 10.21 1.43 -16.68
C ILE A 519 10.12 -0.07 -16.95
N ALA A 520 11.05 -0.85 -16.41
CA ALA A 520 11.04 -2.30 -16.54
C ALA A 520 9.73 -2.86 -15.99
N ARG A 521 9.12 -3.76 -16.75
CA ARG A 521 7.90 -4.47 -16.34
C ARG A 521 8.30 -5.86 -15.87
N PRO A 522 7.92 -6.27 -14.66
CA PRO A 522 8.18 -7.63 -14.20
C PRO A 522 7.49 -8.63 -15.13
N ARG A 523 8.10 -9.78 -15.32
CA ARG A 523 7.44 -10.93 -15.95
C ARG A 523 6.31 -11.34 -15.04
N ILE A 524 5.10 -11.33 -15.52
CA ILE A 524 3.96 -11.82 -14.75
C ILE A 524 3.21 -12.76 -15.64
N GLY A 525 3.21 -14.01 -15.21
CA GLY A 525 2.61 -15.07 -15.96
C GLY A 525 1.10 -15.18 -15.80
N THR A 526 0.55 -16.09 -16.58
CA THR A 526 -0.88 -16.39 -16.67
C THR A 526 -1.46 -17.14 -15.46
N ALA A 527 -0.65 -17.48 -14.43
CA ALA A 527 -1.11 -18.24 -13.26
C ALA A 527 -2.23 -17.53 -12.46
N HIS A 528 -2.41 -16.23 -12.68
CA HIS A 528 -3.55 -15.46 -12.13
C HIS A 528 -4.90 -15.84 -12.77
N ALA A 529 -4.91 -16.47 -13.95
CA ALA A 529 -6.14 -16.83 -14.65
C ALA A 529 -6.90 -18.01 -14.01
N VAL A 530 -6.30 -18.71 -13.06
CA VAL A 530 -6.84 -19.99 -12.57
C VAL A 530 -7.73 -19.85 -11.33
N VAL A 531 -7.72 -18.71 -10.62
CA VAL A 531 -8.45 -18.60 -9.34
C VAL A 531 -9.15 -17.24 -9.19
N ALA A 532 -10.33 -17.15 -9.71
CA ALA A 532 -11.35 -16.19 -9.30
C ALA A 532 -12.71 -16.88 -9.13
#